data_f58ea894f333d261ad7fe7d9dd179322
#
_entry.id   f58ea894f333d261ad7fe7d9dd179322
#
_cell.length_a   1.000
_cell.length_b   1.000
_cell.length_c   1.000
_cell.angle_alpha   90.00
_cell.angle_beta   90.00
_cell.angle_gamma   90.00
#
_symmetry.space_group_name_H-M   'P 1'
#
loop_
_entity.id
_entity.type
_entity.pdbx_description
1 polymer ?
#
loop_
_entity_poly.entity_id
_entity_poly.type
_entity_poly.pdbx_seq_one_letter_code
_entity_poly.pdbx_strand_id
1 'polypeptide(L)'
;MTTRRQFVQVTAGAAALGSLTSFPSFAQALDLVKIINGFPAGGTADATSRRVGEKLMGSAYTRNAAVVENKPGAGGRIAVESVKSAAPDGSTLLLTPYSCTSVYPHIYSKLSYDPFKDLMPVSIAAVMHHGLAVGPMVPASVKTVKDYVAWAKANP
;
A
#
# COMPACT_ATOMS: atom_id res chain seq x y z
N MET A 1 -28.83 54.55 -11.86
CA MET A 1 -29.50 53.70 -10.85
C MET A 1 -29.98 52.43 -11.51
N THR A 2 -29.42 51.29 -11.18
CA THR A 2 -29.86 49.98 -11.70
C THR A 2 -31.19 49.61 -11.04
N THR A 3 -32.17 49.23 -11.86
CA THR A 3 -33.48 48.79 -11.36
C THR A 3 -33.39 47.38 -10.77
N ARG A 4 -34.27 47.04 -9.81
CA ARG A 4 -34.35 45.68 -9.21
C ARG A 4 -34.41 44.58 -10.26
N ARG A 5 -35.07 44.83 -11.38
CA ARG A 5 -35.18 43.85 -12.50
C ARG A 5 -33.87 43.64 -13.24
N GLN A 6 -33.06 44.68 -13.40
CA GLN A 6 -31.71 44.56 -14.00
C GLN A 6 -30.72 43.84 -13.08
N PHE A 7 -30.82 44.04 -11.77
CA PHE A 7 -30.01 43.35 -10.79
C PHE A 7 -30.29 41.85 -10.80
N VAL A 8 -31.55 41.41 -10.82
CA VAL A 8 -31.95 40.00 -10.88
C VAL A 8 -31.51 39.33 -12.19
N GLN A 9 -31.58 40.05 -13.30
CA GLN A 9 -31.13 39.52 -14.59
C GLN A 9 -29.62 39.36 -14.68
N VAL A 10 -28.85 40.25 -14.11
CA VAL A 10 -27.37 40.15 -14.05
C VAL A 10 -26.93 39.06 -13.10
N THR A 11 -27.59 38.89 -11.95
CA THR A 11 -27.27 37.81 -11.01
C THR A 11 -27.66 36.44 -11.55
N ALA A 12 -28.76 36.29 -12.26
CA ALA A 12 -29.17 35.05 -12.90
C ALA A 12 -28.21 34.67 -14.06
N GLY A 13 -27.72 35.63 -14.83
CA GLY A 13 -26.72 35.42 -15.87
C GLY A 13 -25.35 35.01 -15.32
N ALA A 14 -24.91 35.59 -14.21
CA ALA A 14 -23.66 35.25 -13.56
C ALA A 14 -23.69 33.84 -12.93
N ALA A 15 -24.83 33.43 -12.36
CA ALA A 15 -25.02 32.07 -11.84
C ALA A 15 -25.03 30.99 -12.94
N ALA A 16 -25.58 31.30 -14.11
CA ALA A 16 -25.59 30.41 -15.26
C ALA A 16 -24.17 30.19 -15.90
N LEU A 17 -23.34 31.23 -15.87
CA LEU A 17 -21.96 31.15 -16.34
C LEU A 17 -21.03 30.38 -15.35
N GLY A 18 -21.30 30.43 -14.05
CA GLY A 18 -20.55 29.68 -13.03
C GLY A 18 -20.77 28.18 -13.09
N SER A 19 -21.90 27.70 -13.63
CA SER A 19 -22.18 26.27 -13.72
C SER A 19 -21.54 25.58 -14.95
N LEU A 20 -20.98 26.33 -15.91
CA LEU A 20 -20.33 25.82 -17.11
C LEU A 20 -18.83 25.56 -16.94
N THR A 21 -18.23 25.84 -15.78
CA THR A 21 -16.79 25.69 -15.53
C THR A 21 -16.43 24.49 -14.69
N SER A 22 -17.30 23.47 -14.55
CA SER A 22 -16.87 22.16 -14.07
C SER A 22 -16.08 21.46 -15.19
N PHE A 23 -14.83 21.88 -15.38
CA PHE A 23 -13.89 21.09 -16.16
C PHE A 23 -13.75 19.73 -15.47
N PRO A 24 -13.95 18.61 -16.17
CA PRO A 24 -13.61 17.34 -15.61
C PRO A 24 -12.13 17.39 -15.22
N SER A 25 -11.84 17.32 -13.92
CA SER A 25 -10.49 17.17 -13.43
C SER A 25 -10.02 15.78 -13.82
N PHE A 26 -9.45 15.63 -15.00
CA PHE A 26 -8.74 14.41 -15.35
C PHE A 26 -7.51 14.38 -14.46
N ALA A 27 -7.47 13.42 -13.54
CA ALA A 27 -6.25 13.14 -12.81
C ALA A 27 -5.15 12.85 -13.83
N GLN A 28 -4.17 13.74 -13.92
CA GLN A 28 -3.05 13.55 -14.84
C GLN A 28 -2.24 12.35 -14.36
N ALA A 29 -1.96 11.40 -15.26
CA ALA A 29 -1.11 10.27 -14.94
C ALA A 29 0.27 10.74 -14.45
N LEU A 30 0.74 10.14 -13.37
CA LEU A 30 2.04 10.45 -12.77
C LEU A 30 3.17 10.04 -13.73
N ASP A 31 4.22 10.86 -13.80
CA ASP A 31 5.40 10.53 -14.60
C ASP A 31 6.35 9.59 -13.86
N LEU A 32 6.36 9.65 -12.53
CA LEU A 32 7.18 8.80 -11.67
C LEU A 32 6.37 8.30 -10.48
N VAL A 33 6.31 6.99 -10.35
CA VAL A 33 5.76 6.30 -9.17
C VAL A 33 6.87 5.45 -8.53
N LYS A 34 6.97 5.49 -7.21
CA LYS A 34 7.86 4.64 -6.43
C LYS A 34 7.06 3.58 -5.69
N ILE A 35 7.55 2.35 -5.69
CA ILE A 35 7.05 1.28 -4.83
C ILE A 35 8.12 0.98 -3.79
N ILE A 36 7.86 1.34 -2.55
CA ILE A 36 8.75 1.05 -1.42
C ILE A 36 8.43 -0.34 -0.90
N ASN A 37 9.46 -1.18 -0.82
CA ASN A 37 9.40 -2.56 -0.33
C ASN A 37 10.33 -2.73 0.88
N GLY A 38 9.81 -3.29 1.98
CA GLY A 38 10.53 -3.46 3.24
C GLY A 38 11.43 -4.69 3.33
N PHE A 39 11.68 -5.38 2.21
CA PHE A 39 12.41 -6.65 2.17
C PHE A 39 13.54 -6.62 1.14
N PRO A 40 14.55 -7.49 1.28
CA PRO A 40 15.68 -7.53 0.35
C PRO A 40 15.26 -7.78 -1.10
N ALA A 41 16.05 -7.26 -2.03
CA ALA A 41 15.91 -7.53 -3.45
C ALA A 41 16.02 -9.05 -3.74
N GLY A 42 15.26 -9.52 -4.74
CA GLY A 42 15.19 -10.93 -5.13
C GLY A 42 14.22 -11.78 -4.32
N GLY A 43 13.68 -11.26 -3.21
CA GLY A 43 12.64 -11.95 -2.45
C GLY A 43 11.24 -11.86 -3.09
N THR A 44 10.28 -12.62 -2.55
CA THR A 44 8.89 -12.65 -3.08
C THR A 44 8.24 -11.27 -3.12
N ALA A 45 8.45 -10.46 -2.08
CA ALA A 45 7.91 -9.11 -2.03
C ALA A 45 8.53 -8.21 -3.11
N ASP A 46 9.83 -8.32 -3.37
CA ASP A 46 10.51 -7.58 -4.43
C ASP A 46 10.03 -8.00 -5.82
N ALA A 47 9.95 -9.30 -6.08
CA ALA A 47 9.42 -9.82 -7.35
C ALA A 47 7.97 -9.34 -7.60
N THR A 48 7.13 -9.33 -6.56
CA THR A 48 5.76 -8.83 -6.64
C THR A 48 5.75 -7.33 -6.91
N SER A 49 6.60 -6.55 -6.22
CA SER A 49 6.70 -5.09 -6.42
C SER A 49 7.07 -4.75 -7.85
N ARG A 50 8.05 -5.44 -8.43
CA ARG A 50 8.48 -5.20 -9.82
C ARG A 50 7.39 -5.55 -10.82
N ARG A 51 6.70 -6.67 -10.64
CA ARG A 51 5.58 -7.06 -11.52
C ARG A 51 4.42 -6.06 -11.44
N VAL A 52 4.09 -5.57 -10.25
CA VAL A 52 3.08 -4.53 -10.08
C VAL A 52 3.54 -3.25 -10.78
N GLY A 53 4.80 -2.83 -10.55
CA GLY A 53 5.37 -1.63 -11.16
C GLY A 53 5.34 -1.65 -12.69
N GLU A 54 5.68 -2.79 -13.29
CA GLU A 54 5.60 -2.99 -14.75
C GLU A 54 4.15 -2.91 -15.26
N LYS A 55 3.19 -3.50 -14.54
CA LYS A 55 1.77 -3.49 -14.95
C LYS A 55 1.08 -2.15 -14.76
N LEU A 56 1.62 -1.28 -13.96
CA LEU A 56 1.12 0.09 -13.81
C LEU A 56 1.50 0.99 -14.99
N MET A 57 2.54 0.63 -15.75
CA MET A 57 3.02 1.41 -16.90
C MET A 57 1.92 1.58 -17.96
N GLY A 58 1.75 2.81 -18.44
CA GLY A 58 0.74 3.15 -19.46
C GLY A 58 -0.71 3.11 -18.97
N SER A 59 -0.92 3.02 -17.65
CA SER A 59 -2.26 3.11 -17.04
C SER A 59 -2.68 4.57 -16.84
N ALA A 60 -3.93 4.78 -16.45
CA ALA A 60 -4.40 6.10 -16.04
C ALA A 60 -3.67 6.64 -14.80
N TYR A 61 -2.98 5.78 -14.05
CA TYR A 61 -2.26 6.15 -12.83
C TYR A 61 -0.82 6.61 -13.10
N THR A 62 -0.08 5.93 -13.97
CA THR A 62 1.29 6.32 -14.32
C THR A 62 1.63 6.02 -15.79
N ARG A 63 2.42 6.90 -16.39
CA ARG A 63 2.92 6.73 -17.77
C ARG A 63 4.05 5.73 -17.85
N ASN A 64 4.94 5.75 -16.87
CA ASN A 64 6.15 4.92 -16.80
C ASN A 64 5.98 3.75 -15.82
N ALA A 65 6.83 2.74 -15.93
CA ALA A 65 6.93 1.70 -14.93
C ALA A 65 7.35 2.30 -13.58
N ALA A 66 6.75 1.80 -12.49
CA ALA A 66 7.12 2.26 -11.16
C ALA A 66 8.53 1.79 -10.79
N VAL A 67 9.29 2.67 -10.15
CA VAL A 67 10.61 2.36 -9.61
C VAL A 67 10.47 1.65 -8.26
N VAL A 68 11.01 0.44 -8.16
CA VAL A 68 11.02 -0.32 -6.90
C VAL A 68 12.25 0.03 -6.08
N GLU A 69 12.03 0.47 -4.85
CA GLU A 69 13.06 0.80 -3.88
C GLU A 69 12.96 -0.11 -2.67
N ASN A 70 14.00 -0.91 -2.41
CA ASN A 70 14.06 -1.83 -1.30
C ASN A 70 14.64 -1.13 -0.06
N LYS A 71 13.87 -1.06 1.03
CA LYS A 71 14.28 -0.51 2.34
C LYS A 71 14.13 -1.58 3.42
N PRO A 72 15.00 -2.61 3.42
CA PRO A 72 14.91 -3.72 4.36
C PRO A 72 15.24 -3.27 5.79
N GLY A 73 14.65 -3.97 6.75
CA GLY A 73 14.95 -3.82 8.16
C GLY A 73 13.73 -3.76 9.06
N ALA A 74 13.93 -4.09 10.32
CA ALA A 74 12.91 -4.09 11.38
C ALA A 74 11.60 -4.82 10.98
N GLY A 75 11.69 -5.92 10.20
CA GLY A 75 10.51 -6.65 9.70
C GLY A 75 9.66 -5.86 8.71
N GLY A 76 10.25 -4.92 7.98
CA GLY A 76 9.56 -4.05 7.01
C GLY A 76 9.07 -2.72 7.56
N ARG A 77 9.22 -2.48 8.86
CA ARG A 77 8.75 -1.22 9.51
C ARG A 77 9.46 0.03 8.97
N ILE A 78 10.74 -0.07 8.59
CA ILE A 78 11.49 1.04 8.00
C ILE A 78 10.83 1.52 6.69
N ALA A 79 10.38 0.59 5.86
CA ALA A 79 9.67 0.92 4.63
C ALA A 79 8.32 1.60 4.92
N VAL A 80 7.58 1.13 5.92
CA VAL A 80 6.32 1.75 6.34
C VAL A 80 6.54 3.20 6.79
N GLU A 81 7.53 3.45 7.64
CA GLU A 81 7.89 4.78 8.12
C GLU A 81 8.31 5.71 6.98
N SER A 82 9.05 5.17 6.01
CA SER A 82 9.45 5.92 4.81
C SER A 82 8.23 6.38 4.00
N VAL A 83 7.22 5.53 3.82
CA VAL A 83 6.00 5.87 3.08
C VAL A 83 5.11 6.80 3.89
N LYS A 84 4.97 6.59 5.21
CA LYS A 84 4.28 7.51 6.12
C LYS A 84 4.81 8.95 6.00
N SER A 85 6.12 9.10 5.80
CA SER A 85 6.79 10.41 5.71
C SER A 85 6.83 10.98 4.29
N ALA A 86 6.32 10.24 3.29
CA ALA A 86 6.29 10.69 1.91
C ALA A 86 5.14 11.67 1.66
N ALA A 87 5.19 12.39 0.52
CA ALA A 87 4.09 13.23 0.10
C ALA A 87 2.82 12.41 -0.14
N PRO A 88 1.64 12.85 0.32
CA PRO A 88 0.39 12.12 0.16
C PRO A 88 -0.27 12.38 -1.21
N ASP A 89 0.52 12.42 -2.26
CA ASP A 89 0.11 12.73 -3.64
C ASP A 89 -0.09 11.48 -4.52
N GLY A 90 0.09 10.30 -3.93
CA GLY A 90 -0.01 9.03 -4.63
C GLY A 90 1.27 8.60 -5.35
N SER A 91 2.30 9.43 -5.45
CA SER A 91 3.56 9.07 -6.13
C SER A 91 4.37 7.98 -5.43
N THR A 92 4.10 7.73 -4.15
CA THR A 92 4.81 6.73 -3.35
C THR A 92 3.85 5.68 -2.80
N LEU A 93 4.04 4.44 -3.22
CA LEU A 93 3.27 3.28 -2.79
C LEU A 93 4.08 2.41 -1.84
N LEU A 94 3.43 1.77 -0.88
CA LEU A 94 3.99 0.72 -0.04
C LEU A 94 3.52 -0.64 -0.54
N LEU A 95 4.44 -1.56 -0.81
CA LEU A 95 4.11 -2.97 -0.96
C LEU A 95 4.71 -3.74 0.21
N THR A 96 3.85 -4.27 1.06
CA THR A 96 4.25 -4.92 2.31
C THR A 96 3.37 -6.13 2.61
N PRO A 97 3.87 -7.14 3.32
CA PRO A 97 3.03 -8.20 3.87
C PRO A 97 2.02 -7.63 4.88
N TYR A 98 0.90 -8.33 5.03
CA TYR A 98 -0.15 -7.98 5.98
C TYR A 98 0.34 -7.85 7.43
N SER A 99 1.46 -8.49 7.77
CA SER A 99 2.04 -8.42 9.11
C SER A 99 2.31 -6.97 9.56
N CYS A 100 2.78 -6.11 8.66
CA CYS A 100 3.07 -4.71 8.99
C CYS A 100 1.79 -3.91 9.31
N THR A 101 0.65 -4.26 8.73
CA THR A 101 -0.60 -3.52 8.89
C THR A 101 -1.57 -4.16 9.86
N SER A 102 -1.59 -5.49 9.97
CA SER A 102 -2.62 -6.22 10.72
C SER A 102 -2.08 -6.96 11.96
N VAL A 103 -0.78 -7.32 11.99
CA VAL A 103 -0.21 -8.09 13.12
C VAL A 103 0.59 -7.19 14.06
N TYR A 104 1.45 -6.35 13.50
CA TYR A 104 2.38 -5.53 14.31
C TYR A 104 1.69 -4.59 15.31
N PRO A 105 0.53 -3.97 15.01
CA PRO A 105 -0.20 -3.18 16.00
C PRO A 105 -0.58 -3.94 17.28
N HIS A 106 -0.67 -5.27 17.19
CA HIS A 106 -1.07 -6.12 18.32
C HIS A 106 0.09 -6.76 19.07
N ILE A 107 1.29 -6.80 18.49
CA ILE A 107 2.45 -7.47 19.10
C ILE A 107 3.57 -6.50 19.54
N TYR A 108 3.59 -5.28 19.00
CA TYR A 108 4.56 -4.27 19.41
C TYR A 108 3.89 -3.26 20.35
N SER A 109 4.42 -3.13 21.56
CA SER A 109 3.96 -2.14 22.55
C SER A 109 4.25 -0.68 22.11
N LYS A 110 5.26 -0.49 21.26
CA LYS A 110 5.62 0.80 20.66
C LYS A 110 5.80 0.61 19.15
N LEU A 111 4.84 1.08 18.38
CA LEU A 111 4.89 1.11 16.94
C LEU A 111 4.95 2.58 16.48
N SER A 112 5.86 2.90 15.58
CA SER A 112 6.09 4.27 15.10
C SER A 112 5.05 4.77 14.11
N TYR A 113 4.12 3.90 13.72
CA TYR A 113 3.02 4.21 12.80
C TYR A 113 1.71 3.56 13.24
N ASP A 114 0.61 4.16 12.81
CA ASP A 114 -0.75 3.62 12.92
C ASP A 114 -1.24 3.28 11.50
N PRO A 115 -1.38 1.99 11.14
CA PRO A 115 -1.72 1.61 9.77
C PRO A 115 -3.08 2.13 9.30
N PHE A 116 -4.00 2.44 10.22
CA PHE A 116 -5.33 2.96 9.89
C PHE A 116 -5.38 4.48 9.72
N LYS A 117 -4.40 5.19 10.27
CA LYS A 117 -4.33 6.67 10.17
C LYS A 117 -3.27 7.12 9.17
N ASP A 118 -2.14 6.42 9.14
CA ASP A 118 -0.96 6.85 8.39
C ASP A 118 -0.89 6.26 6.98
N LEU A 119 -1.70 5.22 6.69
CA LEU A 119 -1.69 4.52 5.41
C LEU A 119 -3.09 4.45 4.81
N MET A 120 -3.20 4.65 3.50
CA MET A 120 -4.42 4.44 2.75
C MET A 120 -4.33 3.10 2.00
N PRO A 121 -5.19 2.12 2.27
CA PRO A 121 -5.19 0.86 1.53
C PRO A 121 -5.65 1.09 0.08
N VAL A 122 -4.92 0.53 -0.88
CA VAL A 122 -5.21 0.66 -2.31
C VAL A 122 -5.78 -0.66 -2.86
N SER A 123 -5.03 -1.76 -2.73
CA SER A 123 -5.42 -3.06 -3.28
C SER A 123 -4.59 -4.19 -2.69
N ILE A 124 -5.05 -5.42 -2.89
CA ILE A 124 -4.26 -6.64 -2.64
C ILE A 124 -3.43 -6.92 -3.88
N ALA A 125 -2.09 -6.82 -3.74
CA ALA A 125 -1.17 -7.05 -4.83
C ALA A 125 -0.88 -8.53 -5.09
N ALA A 126 -0.92 -9.37 -4.05
CA ALA A 126 -0.71 -10.82 -4.13
C ALA A 126 -1.32 -11.54 -2.94
N VAL A 127 -1.65 -12.81 -3.14
CA VAL A 127 -2.01 -13.75 -2.08
C VAL A 127 -0.84 -14.70 -1.86
N MET A 128 -0.49 -14.95 -0.60
CA MET A 128 0.58 -15.89 -0.24
C MET A 128 0.04 -17.00 0.65
N HIS A 129 0.61 -18.18 0.51
CA HIS A 129 0.35 -19.31 1.38
C HIS A 129 1.53 -19.48 2.34
N HIS A 130 1.23 -19.71 3.60
CA HIS A 130 2.25 -20.02 4.59
C HIS A 130 2.40 -21.53 4.71
N GLY A 131 3.65 -22.01 4.74
CA GLY A 131 3.99 -23.39 4.99
C GLY A 131 4.75 -23.54 6.31
N LEU A 132 4.50 -24.61 7.04
CA LEU A 132 5.31 -25.05 8.15
C LEU A 132 6.24 -26.17 7.65
N ALA A 133 7.52 -25.95 7.79
CA ALA A 133 8.53 -26.99 7.51
C ALA A 133 9.29 -27.30 8.81
N VAL A 134 9.67 -28.55 8.99
CA VAL A 134 10.46 -28.99 10.12
C VAL A 134 11.81 -29.53 9.65
N GLY A 135 12.84 -29.36 10.48
CA GLY A 135 14.18 -29.86 10.19
C GLY A 135 14.34 -31.37 10.46
N PRO A 136 15.50 -31.96 10.09
CA PRO A 136 15.74 -33.38 10.21
C PRO A 136 15.77 -33.93 11.65
N MET A 137 15.82 -33.06 12.64
CA MET A 137 15.74 -33.45 14.05
C MET A 137 14.34 -33.89 14.47
N VAL A 138 13.30 -33.50 13.73
CA VAL A 138 11.93 -33.92 14.00
C VAL A 138 11.72 -35.33 13.42
N PRO A 139 11.25 -36.30 14.23
CA PRO A 139 11.06 -37.67 13.77
C PRO A 139 10.11 -37.78 12.57
N ALA A 140 10.36 -38.68 11.65
CA ALA A 140 9.51 -38.92 10.46
C ALA A 140 8.07 -39.37 10.81
N SER A 141 7.84 -39.81 12.03
CA SER A 141 6.50 -40.14 12.56
C SER A 141 5.62 -38.87 12.81
N VAL A 142 6.24 -37.70 12.91
CA VAL A 142 5.55 -36.42 13.07
C VAL A 142 5.07 -35.92 11.69
N LYS A 143 3.81 -36.14 11.36
CA LYS A 143 3.27 -35.87 10.01
C LYS A 143 2.26 -34.74 9.98
N THR A 144 1.71 -34.36 11.11
CA THR A 144 0.70 -33.30 11.23
C THR A 144 1.14 -32.20 12.17
N VAL A 145 0.53 -31.04 12.09
CA VAL A 145 0.76 -29.93 13.06
C VAL A 145 0.45 -30.38 14.49
N LYS A 146 -0.56 -31.23 14.69
CA LYS A 146 -0.92 -31.78 15.98
C LYS A 146 0.19 -32.66 16.54
N ASP A 147 0.76 -33.55 15.73
CA ASP A 147 1.88 -34.40 16.13
C ASP A 147 3.10 -33.55 16.47
N TYR A 148 3.37 -32.52 15.65
CA TYR A 148 4.47 -31.58 15.90
C TYR A 148 4.31 -30.85 17.23
N VAL A 149 3.13 -30.34 17.54
CA VAL A 149 2.86 -29.67 18.81
C VAL A 149 3.04 -30.61 20.00
N ALA A 150 2.59 -31.87 19.87
CA ALA A 150 2.78 -32.89 20.91
C ALA A 150 4.27 -33.20 21.12
N TRP A 151 5.00 -33.41 20.01
CA TRP A 151 6.44 -33.67 20.03
C TRP A 151 7.23 -32.48 20.61
N ALA A 152 6.94 -31.24 20.20
CA ALA A 152 7.64 -30.03 20.69
C ALA A 152 7.42 -29.79 22.19
N LYS A 153 6.23 -30.12 22.72
CA LYS A 153 5.98 -30.05 24.17
C LYS A 153 6.79 -31.07 24.97
N ALA A 154 7.07 -32.22 24.37
CA ALA A 154 7.86 -33.27 25.01
C ALA A 154 9.38 -33.08 24.83
N ASN A 155 9.80 -32.19 23.93
CA ASN A 155 11.20 -31.91 23.59
C ASN A 155 11.44 -30.41 23.56
N PRO A 156 11.43 -29.71 24.70
CA PRO A 156 11.54 -28.26 24.82
C PRO A 156 12.92 -27.73 24.37
#